data_dc18ecb588738b90c8fccd6caa0b7ad6
#
_entry.id   dc18ecb588738b90c8fccd6caa0b7ad6
#
_cell.length_a   1.000
_cell.length_b   1.000
_cell.length_c   1.000
_cell.angle_alpha   90.00
_cell.angle_beta   90.00
_cell.angle_gamma   90.00
#
_symmetry.space_group_name_H-M   'P 1'
#
loop_
_entity.id
_entity.type
_entity.pdbx_description
1 polymer ?
#
loop_
_entity_poly.entity_id
_entity_poly.type
_entity_poly.pdbx_seq_one_letter_code
_entity_poly.pdbx_strand_id
1 'polypeptide(L)'
;MNEETKILEAEQQASNQLKNLTSAELLNIFIAEMNASATFKFIDEAKNPCHIMFEGVEYYVYVKNLSSAYFSNPDVSRAQLTGVDTLLQIKKSDALFILLGYDADNHVFAAWNPHVAKQRIGTASSPSLYSRFSWQKEAVEQRNFITRELKNDGSVLL
;
A
#
# COMPACT_ATOMS: atom_id res chain seq x y z
N MET A 1 30.75 3.49 -19.07
CA MET A 1 29.32 3.84 -19.29
C MET A 1 29.28 4.98 -20.30
N ASN A 2 28.54 4.84 -21.38
CA ASN A 2 28.39 5.88 -22.39
C ASN A 2 27.29 6.88 -22.01
N GLU A 3 27.20 7.98 -22.79
CA GLU A 3 26.19 9.02 -22.50
C GLU A 3 24.76 8.54 -22.62
N GLU A 4 24.46 7.66 -23.58
CA GLU A 4 23.12 7.10 -23.77
C GLU A 4 22.66 6.31 -22.54
N THR A 5 23.55 5.48 -22.00
CA THR A 5 23.26 4.71 -20.79
C THR A 5 22.99 5.62 -19.59
N LYS A 6 23.79 6.70 -19.44
CA LYS A 6 23.62 7.68 -18.36
C LYS A 6 22.28 8.41 -18.49
N ILE A 7 21.89 8.78 -19.70
CA ILE A 7 20.60 9.44 -19.95
C ILE A 7 19.43 8.50 -19.59
N LEU A 8 19.50 7.24 -20.01
CA LEU A 8 18.48 6.25 -19.73
C LEU A 8 18.34 6.01 -18.22
N GLU A 9 19.46 5.91 -17.50
CA GLU A 9 19.43 5.76 -16.03
C GLU A 9 18.82 6.97 -15.35
N ALA A 10 19.18 8.19 -15.80
CA ALA A 10 18.62 9.43 -15.25
C ALA A 10 17.11 9.54 -15.52
N GLU A 11 16.66 9.17 -16.73
CA GLU A 11 15.24 9.14 -17.09
C GLU A 11 14.48 8.12 -16.24
N GLN A 12 15.06 6.94 -16.01
CA GLN A 12 14.46 5.90 -15.17
C GLN A 12 14.34 6.35 -13.72
N GLN A 13 15.36 7.01 -13.17
CA GLN A 13 15.32 7.54 -11.82
C GLN A 13 14.27 8.64 -11.68
N ALA A 14 14.19 9.56 -12.64
CA ALA A 14 13.19 10.62 -12.65
C ALA A 14 11.78 10.03 -12.73
N SER A 15 11.56 9.02 -13.59
CA SER A 15 10.28 8.32 -13.69
C SER A 15 9.91 7.65 -12.37
N ASN A 16 10.84 6.96 -11.71
CA ASN A 16 10.60 6.31 -10.43
C ASN A 16 10.26 7.32 -9.33
N GLN A 17 10.93 8.49 -9.30
CA GLN A 17 10.63 9.57 -8.36
C GLN A 17 9.24 10.16 -8.57
N LEU A 18 8.83 10.35 -9.83
CA LEU A 18 7.49 10.86 -10.19
C LEU A 18 6.37 9.89 -9.81
N LYS A 19 6.68 8.58 -9.73
CA LYS A 19 5.72 7.52 -9.36
C LYS A 19 5.54 7.37 -7.86
N ASN A 20 6.48 7.89 -7.04
CA ASN A 20 6.37 7.83 -5.59
C ASN A 20 5.59 9.04 -5.09
N LEU A 21 4.44 8.76 -4.49
CA LEU A 21 3.58 9.77 -3.91
C LEU A 21 3.93 10.01 -2.45
N THR A 22 3.68 11.22 -1.97
CA THR A 22 3.83 11.54 -0.56
C THR A 22 2.74 10.86 0.28
N SER A 23 2.95 10.77 1.59
CA SER A 23 1.94 10.22 2.50
C SER A 23 0.60 10.97 2.41
N ALA A 24 0.65 12.29 2.29
CA ALA A 24 -0.56 13.12 2.14
C ALA A 24 -1.27 12.87 0.80
N GLU A 25 -0.52 12.75 -0.29
CA GLU A 25 -1.09 12.45 -1.60
C GLU A 25 -1.77 11.08 -1.61
N LEU A 26 -1.15 10.06 -1.01
CA LEU A 26 -1.73 8.74 -0.87
C LEU A 26 -3.02 8.75 -0.07
N LEU A 27 -3.05 9.49 1.04
CA LEU A 27 -4.25 9.65 1.84
C LEU A 27 -5.37 10.32 1.04
N ASN A 28 -5.06 11.34 0.26
CA ASN A 28 -6.04 12.04 -0.57
C ASN A 28 -6.67 11.13 -1.63
N ILE A 29 -5.89 10.25 -2.23
CA ILE A 29 -6.41 9.26 -3.19
C ILE A 29 -7.41 8.33 -2.50
N PHE A 30 -7.07 7.84 -1.32
CA PHE A 30 -7.95 6.99 -0.52
C PHE A 30 -9.24 7.73 -0.14
N ILE A 31 -9.13 8.97 0.35
CA ILE A 31 -10.29 9.78 0.73
C ILE A 31 -11.21 10.01 -0.48
N ALA A 32 -10.65 10.31 -1.65
CA ALA A 32 -11.43 10.52 -2.86
C ALA A 32 -12.30 9.31 -3.23
N GLU A 33 -11.76 8.10 -3.05
CA GLU A 33 -12.51 6.87 -3.29
C GLU A 33 -13.60 6.63 -2.23
N MET A 34 -13.33 6.97 -0.97
CA MET A 34 -14.23 6.69 0.15
C MET A 34 -15.32 7.74 0.35
N ASN A 35 -15.13 8.97 -0.12
CA ASN A 35 -16.08 10.06 0.11
C ASN A 35 -17.45 9.83 -0.53
N ALA A 36 -17.57 8.93 -1.50
CA ALA A 36 -18.85 8.55 -2.07
C ALA A 36 -19.72 7.74 -1.10
N SER A 37 -19.14 7.18 -0.03
CA SER A 37 -19.86 6.39 0.95
C SER A 37 -20.36 7.25 2.10
N ALA A 38 -21.65 7.18 2.39
CA ALA A 38 -22.28 7.89 3.51
C ALA A 38 -21.88 7.32 4.89
N THR A 39 -21.33 6.09 4.92
CA THR A 39 -20.95 5.40 6.15
C THR A 39 -19.47 5.56 6.51
N PHE A 40 -18.71 6.26 5.69
CA PHE A 40 -17.30 6.55 5.93
C PHE A 40 -17.15 7.82 6.77
N LYS A 41 -16.43 7.73 7.89
CA LYS A 41 -16.17 8.87 8.77
C LYS A 41 -14.77 8.77 9.37
N PHE A 42 -14.10 9.92 9.51
CA PHE A 42 -12.90 10.00 10.34
C PHE A 42 -13.28 10.00 11.82
N ILE A 43 -12.55 9.23 12.62
CA ILE A 43 -12.65 9.25 14.09
C ILE A 43 -11.74 10.37 14.63
N ASP A 44 -10.52 10.46 14.10
CA ASP A 44 -9.54 11.48 14.43
C ASP A 44 -9.28 12.37 13.22
N GLU A 45 -8.31 13.30 13.33
CA GLU A 45 -7.91 14.14 12.23
C GLU A 45 -7.40 13.32 11.05
N ALA A 46 -7.59 13.83 9.83
CA ALA A 46 -7.16 13.15 8.62
C ALA A 46 -5.64 13.12 8.51
N LYS A 47 -5.05 11.96 8.79
CA LYS A 47 -3.61 11.70 8.66
C LYS A 47 -3.38 10.27 8.19
N ASN A 48 -2.20 9.95 7.73
CA ASN A 48 -1.85 8.62 7.24
C ASN A 48 -0.79 8.00 8.15
N PRO A 49 -1.10 6.91 8.91
CA PRO A 49 -2.33 6.11 8.88
C PRO A 49 -3.53 6.85 9.47
N CYS A 50 -4.70 6.62 8.90
CA CYS A 50 -5.92 7.27 9.35
C CYS A 50 -6.79 6.34 10.20
N HIS A 51 -7.52 6.94 11.14
CA HIS A 51 -8.42 6.24 12.05
C HIS A 51 -9.85 6.55 11.62
N ILE A 52 -10.57 5.53 11.17
CA ILE A 52 -11.86 5.70 10.52
C ILE A 52 -12.92 4.75 11.08
N MET A 53 -14.17 5.12 10.87
CA MET A 53 -15.33 4.25 11.00
C MET A 53 -15.93 4.03 9.61
N PHE A 54 -16.13 2.79 9.22
CA PHE A 54 -16.76 2.44 7.96
C PHE A 54 -17.77 1.31 8.20
N GLU A 55 -19.02 1.56 7.83
CA GLU A 55 -20.13 0.62 8.04
C GLU A 55 -20.22 0.11 9.49
N GLY A 56 -19.97 1.01 10.45
CA GLY A 56 -20.05 0.69 11.87
C GLY A 56 -18.84 -0.06 12.43
N VAL A 57 -17.79 -0.26 11.65
CA VAL A 57 -16.56 -0.95 12.07
C VAL A 57 -15.39 0.02 12.11
N GLU A 58 -14.57 -0.08 13.15
CA GLU A 58 -13.39 0.77 13.36
C GLU A 58 -12.16 0.19 12.68
N TYR A 59 -11.48 1.03 11.91
CA TYR A 59 -10.26 0.67 11.20
C TYR A 59 -9.17 1.71 11.38
N TYR A 60 -7.91 1.24 11.39
CA TYR A 60 -6.77 2.04 10.98
C TYR A 60 -6.40 1.65 9.57
N VAL A 61 -6.26 2.63 8.69
CA VAL A 61 -5.89 2.41 7.30
C VAL A 61 -4.57 3.14 7.02
N TYR A 62 -3.59 2.39 6.57
CA TYR A 62 -2.30 2.95 6.16
C TYR A 62 -2.15 2.78 4.65
N VAL A 63 -2.03 3.90 3.95
CA VAL A 63 -1.85 3.90 2.50
C VAL A 63 -0.38 4.13 2.18
N LYS A 64 0.24 3.17 1.50
CA LYS A 64 1.66 3.19 1.17
C LYS A 64 1.87 3.00 -0.33
N ASN A 65 2.98 3.51 -0.85
CA ASN A 65 3.38 3.21 -2.22
C ASN A 65 3.72 1.72 -2.36
N LEU A 66 3.29 1.12 -3.48
CA LEU A 66 3.86 -0.13 -3.94
C LEU A 66 5.10 0.18 -4.76
N SER A 67 6.24 -0.27 -4.28
CA SER A 67 7.54 -0.02 -4.90
C SER A 67 8.26 -1.33 -5.17
N SER A 68 9.36 -1.27 -5.93
CA SER A 68 10.20 -2.45 -6.18
C SER A 68 10.71 -3.03 -4.87
N ALA A 69 10.66 -4.35 -4.75
CA ALA A 69 11.24 -5.06 -3.61
C ALA A 69 12.76 -5.22 -3.73
N TYR A 70 13.33 -4.84 -4.87
CA TYR A 70 14.77 -4.97 -5.18
C TYR A 70 15.28 -6.42 -5.10
N PHE A 71 14.39 -7.39 -5.29
CA PHE A 71 14.77 -8.79 -5.41
C PHE A 71 15.28 -9.09 -6.83
N SER A 72 15.87 -10.27 -7.02
CA SER A 72 16.26 -10.75 -8.33
C SER A 72 15.10 -10.82 -9.33
N ASN A 73 13.87 -11.04 -8.83
CA ASN A 73 12.67 -10.96 -9.65
C ASN A 73 12.14 -9.52 -9.62
N PRO A 74 12.24 -8.75 -10.74
CA PRO A 74 11.80 -7.36 -10.77
C PRO A 74 10.28 -7.18 -10.72
N ASP A 75 9.51 -8.25 -10.89
CA ASP A 75 8.05 -8.21 -10.80
C ASP A 75 7.53 -8.07 -9.37
N VAL A 76 8.36 -8.36 -8.37
CA VAL A 76 7.94 -8.27 -6.97
C VAL A 76 7.86 -6.82 -6.52
N SER A 77 6.68 -6.44 -6.02
CA SER A 77 6.43 -5.15 -5.39
C SER A 77 6.21 -5.31 -3.89
N ARG A 78 6.37 -4.22 -3.15
CA ARG A 78 6.17 -4.23 -1.70
C ARG A 78 5.58 -2.92 -1.19
N ALA A 79 4.83 -3.03 -0.09
CA ALA A 79 4.50 -1.91 0.77
C ALA A 79 5.21 -2.12 2.10
N GLN A 80 5.93 -1.11 2.58
CA GLN A 80 6.67 -1.17 3.84
C GLN A 80 5.90 -0.51 4.96
N LEU A 81 5.86 -1.17 6.11
CA LEU A 81 5.29 -0.63 7.34
C LEU A 81 6.36 0.22 8.04
N THR A 82 6.29 1.53 7.85
CA THR A 82 7.20 2.50 8.46
C THR A 82 6.50 3.26 9.59
N GLY A 83 7.27 3.85 10.51
CA GLY A 83 6.70 4.56 11.66
C GLY A 83 6.32 3.60 12.80
N VAL A 84 7.30 2.86 13.31
CA VAL A 84 7.09 1.77 14.26
C VAL A 84 6.32 2.19 15.51
N ASP A 85 6.57 3.39 16.06
CA ASP A 85 5.91 3.83 17.30
C ASP A 85 4.40 3.98 17.11
N THR A 86 3.98 4.63 16.03
CA THR A 86 2.56 4.76 15.67
C THR A 86 1.95 3.39 15.40
N LEU A 87 2.65 2.54 14.67
CA LEU A 87 2.17 1.20 14.33
C LEU A 87 2.02 0.32 15.57
N LEU A 88 2.91 0.42 16.55
CA LEU A 88 2.79 -0.34 17.79
C LEU A 88 1.55 0.08 18.59
N GLN A 89 1.18 1.35 18.57
CA GLN A 89 -0.07 1.82 19.16
C GLN A 89 -1.28 1.22 18.45
N ILE A 90 -1.25 1.17 17.12
CA ILE A 90 -2.29 0.53 16.31
C ILE A 90 -2.40 -0.95 16.64
N LYS A 91 -1.27 -1.65 16.78
CA LYS A 91 -1.23 -3.08 17.11
C LYS A 91 -1.91 -3.37 18.45
N LYS A 92 -1.82 -2.46 19.41
CA LYS A 92 -2.45 -2.60 20.73
C LYS A 92 -3.94 -2.29 20.74
N SER A 93 -4.45 -1.61 19.71
CA SER A 93 -5.85 -1.24 19.62
C SER A 93 -6.72 -2.45 19.24
N ASP A 94 -8.03 -2.33 19.48
CA ASP A 94 -9.01 -3.33 19.05
C ASP A 94 -9.47 -3.12 17.60
N ALA A 95 -9.07 -2.04 16.96
CA ALA A 95 -9.42 -1.74 15.58
C ALA A 95 -8.75 -2.71 14.61
N LEU A 96 -9.40 -2.97 13.49
CA LEU A 96 -8.79 -3.68 12.38
C LEU A 96 -7.74 -2.78 11.72
N PHE A 97 -6.66 -3.39 11.24
CA PHE A 97 -5.60 -2.67 10.54
C PHE A 97 -5.57 -3.07 9.07
N ILE A 98 -5.77 -2.10 8.19
CA ILE A 98 -5.72 -2.31 6.75
C ILE A 98 -4.50 -1.60 6.19
N LEU A 99 -3.60 -2.35 5.57
CA LEU A 99 -2.54 -1.82 4.75
C LEU A 99 -3.01 -1.80 3.30
N LEU A 100 -3.00 -0.63 2.68
CA LEU A 100 -3.27 -0.46 1.26
C LEU A 100 -1.98 -0.06 0.56
N GLY A 101 -1.52 -0.90 -0.36
CA GLY A 101 -0.43 -0.54 -1.26
C GLY A 101 -0.99 0.09 -2.53
N TYR A 102 -0.48 1.25 -2.93
CA TYR A 102 -0.95 1.94 -4.12
C TYR A 102 0.09 1.88 -5.23
N ASP A 103 -0.35 1.37 -6.38
CA ASP A 103 0.42 1.40 -7.63
C ASP A 103 0.01 2.65 -8.42
N ALA A 104 0.85 3.67 -8.41
CA ALA A 104 0.55 4.94 -9.05
C ALA A 104 0.57 4.86 -10.59
N ASP A 105 1.23 3.86 -11.17
CA ASP A 105 1.27 3.67 -12.62
C ASP A 105 -0.02 3.06 -13.14
N ASN A 106 -0.53 2.06 -12.45
CA ASN A 106 -1.72 1.32 -12.85
C ASN A 106 -2.98 1.82 -12.15
N HIS A 107 -2.87 2.74 -11.20
CA HIS A 107 -3.98 3.29 -10.42
C HIS A 107 -4.79 2.19 -9.73
N VAL A 108 -4.10 1.29 -9.03
CA VAL A 108 -4.71 0.15 -8.35
C VAL A 108 -4.17 0.01 -6.93
N PHE A 109 -5.05 -0.40 -6.02
CA PHE A 109 -4.68 -0.74 -4.66
C PHE A 109 -4.45 -2.24 -4.51
N ALA A 110 -3.49 -2.60 -3.66
CA ALA A 110 -3.35 -3.96 -3.13
C ALA A 110 -3.68 -3.94 -1.65
N ALA A 111 -4.46 -4.91 -1.19
CA ALA A 111 -4.83 -5.05 0.20
C ALA A 111 -4.55 -6.48 0.68
N TRP A 112 -4.04 -6.61 1.88
CA TRP A 112 -3.73 -7.90 2.49
C TRP A 112 -4.72 -8.20 3.61
N ASN A 113 -4.73 -9.45 4.08
CA ASN A 113 -5.54 -9.84 5.23
C ASN A 113 -5.21 -8.94 6.42
N PRO A 114 -6.19 -8.26 7.04
CA PRO A 114 -5.96 -7.33 8.14
C PRO A 114 -5.26 -7.97 9.34
N HIS A 115 -5.55 -9.23 9.64
CA HIS A 115 -4.91 -9.95 10.74
C HIS A 115 -3.43 -10.20 10.45
N VAL A 116 -3.11 -10.59 9.21
CA VAL A 116 -1.72 -10.81 8.79
C VAL A 116 -0.94 -9.48 8.83
N ALA A 117 -1.51 -8.41 8.31
CA ALA A 117 -0.88 -7.09 8.31
C ALA A 117 -0.61 -6.62 9.74
N LYS A 118 -1.59 -6.75 10.63
CA LYS A 118 -1.46 -6.33 12.03
C LYS A 118 -0.40 -7.15 12.78
N GLN A 119 -0.34 -8.46 12.55
CA GLN A 119 0.67 -9.34 13.14
C GLN A 119 2.09 -8.99 12.67
N ARG A 120 2.22 -8.50 11.44
CA ARG A 120 3.53 -8.15 10.87
C ARG A 120 4.14 -6.92 11.55
N ILE A 121 3.31 -6.05 12.17
CA ILE A 121 3.80 -4.88 12.90
C ILE A 121 4.74 -5.32 14.02
N GLY A 122 5.92 -4.72 14.09
CA GLY A 122 6.89 -4.96 15.14
C GLY A 122 7.76 -6.20 14.95
N THR A 123 7.57 -6.98 13.87
CA THR A 123 8.41 -8.17 13.59
C THR A 123 9.79 -7.78 13.07
N ALA A 124 9.92 -6.57 12.55
CA ALA A 124 11.18 -5.96 12.10
C ALA A 124 11.03 -4.45 12.20
N SER A 125 12.10 -3.69 11.96
CA SER A 125 12.05 -2.22 11.99
C SER A 125 11.14 -1.65 10.90
N SER A 126 11.11 -2.26 9.71
CA SER A 126 10.27 -1.87 8.58
C SER A 126 9.84 -3.12 7.82
N PRO A 127 8.91 -3.90 8.38
CA PRO A 127 8.47 -5.11 7.70
C PRO A 127 7.71 -4.77 6.42
N SER A 128 7.76 -5.68 5.45
CA SER A 128 7.13 -5.50 4.14
C SER A 128 6.04 -6.54 3.90
N LEU A 129 5.01 -6.15 3.16
CA LEU A 129 4.05 -7.05 2.56
C LEU A 129 4.17 -6.94 1.04
N TYR A 130 4.01 -8.06 0.34
CA TYR A 130 4.41 -8.20 -1.05
C TYR A 130 3.23 -8.41 -1.98
N SER A 131 3.39 -7.98 -3.21
CA SER A 131 2.49 -8.23 -4.33
C SER A 131 3.35 -8.39 -5.59
N ARG A 132 2.74 -8.33 -6.76
CA ARG A 132 3.46 -8.35 -8.04
C ARG A 132 2.89 -7.30 -8.97
N PHE A 133 3.76 -6.61 -9.68
CA PHE A 133 3.34 -5.62 -10.67
C PHE A 133 2.47 -6.24 -11.77
N SER A 134 2.76 -7.47 -12.17
CA SER A 134 1.95 -8.22 -13.15
C SER A 134 0.53 -8.47 -12.66
N TRP A 135 0.34 -8.76 -11.37
CA TRP A 135 -0.98 -8.94 -10.78
C TRP A 135 -1.76 -7.62 -10.74
N GLN A 136 -1.08 -6.54 -10.37
CA GLN A 136 -1.67 -5.21 -10.33
C GLN A 136 -2.15 -4.78 -11.71
N LYS A 137 -1.34 -5.02 -12.73
CA LYS A 137 -1.68 -4.75 -14.12
C LYS A 137 -2.84 -5.63 -14.60
N GLU A 138 -2.85 -6.91 -14.24
CA GLU A 138 -3.91 -7.85 -14.58
C GLU A 138 -5.27 -7.38 -14.03
N ALA A 139 -5.32 -6.93 -12.79
CA ALA A 139 -6.54 -6.41 -12.17
C ALA A 139 -7.14 -5.26 -12.99
N VAL A 140 -6.29 -4.34 -13.44
CA VAL A 140 -6.70 -3.20 -14.27
C VAL A 140 -7.18 -3.67 -15.64
N GLU A 141 -6.47 -4.58 -16.28
CA GLU A 141 -6.82 -5.12 -17.59
C GLU A 141 -8.16 -5.87 -17.56
N GLN A 142 -8.40 -6.62 -16.51
CA GLN A 142 -9.66 -7.35 -16.32
C GLN A 142 -10.80 -6.46 -15.83
N ARG A 143 -10.50 -5.27 -15.33
CA ARG A 143 -11.47 -4.35 -14.73
C ARG A 143 -12.28 -5.01 -13.63
N ASN A 144 -11.62 -5.79 -12.79
CA ASN A 144 -12.26 -6.56 -11.73
C ASN A 144 -11.26 -6.81 -10.60
N PHE A 145 -11.79 -7.09 -9.42
CA PHE A 145 -10.96 -7.54 -8.31
C PHE A 145 -10.38 -8.92 -8.61
N ILE A 146 -9.10 -9.09 -8.26
CA ILE A 146 -8.46 -10.41 -8.31
C ILE A 146 -7.82 -10.70 -6.96
N THR A 147 -7.70 -11.96 -6.63
CA THR A 147 -6.97 -12.42 -5.44
C THR A 147 -5.88 -13.38 -5.85
N ARG A 148 -4.74 -13.28 -5.14
CA ARG A 148 -3.61 -14.18 -5.35
C ARG A 148 -3.05 -14.59 -3.99
N GLU A 149 -2.57 -15.83 -3.92
CA GLU A 149 -1.97 -16.36 -2.71
C GLU A 149 -0.46 -16.12 -2.68
N LEU A 150 0.04 -15.74 -1.51
CA LEU A 150 1.45 -15.56 -1.23
C LEU A 150 1.89 -16.57 -0.16
N LYS A 151 3.13 -17.01 -0.24
CA LYS A 151 3.65 -18.03 0.66
C LYS A 151 3.58 -17.61 2.13
N ASN A 152 3.95 -16.36 2.44
CA ASN A 152 4.08 -15.87 3.82
C ASN A 152 3.00 -14.86 4.21
N ASP A 153 2.34 -14.22 3.25
CA ASP A 153 1.44 -13.10 3.50
C ASP A 153 -0.04 -13.47 3.33
N GLY A 154 -0.34 -14.72 2.99
CA GLY A 154 -1.71 -15.15 2.71
C GLY A 154 -2.23 -14.57 1.41
N SER A 155 -3.49 -14.16 1.38
CA SER A 155 -4.12 -13.61 0.18
C SER A 155 -3.82 -12.13 0.04
N VAL A 156 -3.60 -11.68 -1.21
CA VAL A 156 -3.61 -10.28 -1.58
C VAL A 156 -4.79 -10.03 -2.53
N LEU A 157 -5.52 -8.96 -2.26
CA LEU A 157 -6.64 -8.49 -3.09
C LEU A 157 -6.17 -7.27 -3.88
N LEU A 158 -6.43 -7.29 -5.19
CA LEU A 158 -6.04 -6.21 -6.10
C LEU A 158 -7.25 -5.66 -6.82
#